data_acf45728658435a9932c839317e8851d
#
_entry.id   acf45728658435a9932c839317e8851d
#
_cell.length_a   1.000
_cell.length_b   1.000
_cell.length_c   1.000
_cell.angle_alpha   90.00
_cell.angle_beta   90.00
_cell.angle_gamma   90.00
#
_symmetry.space_group_name_H-M   'P 1'
#
loop_
_entity.id
_entity.type
_entity.pdbx_description
1 polymer ?
#
loop_
_entity_poly.entity_id
_entity_poly.type
_entity_poly.pdbx_seq_one_letter_code
_entity_poly.pdbx_strand_id
1 'polypeptide(L)'
;MIFLGYNFLQDRYCWQPVPTNLINIEDVILKNGIYDHFNITKDVDFPYITTYPGAWDLNTQMDADFNGNINAGNIDYVVTQISNIKIKRRKKGTFDWYTLYNIPVENPTDIDFVRYDYLAQNDTDYEYAIVPIIGNVEGEYSMNSITSEFYGVFITDGQSSYKFKEGASYSNNERVHLTATYEPYGSKYPIVVSNGQLSYDKGTVGGNVIVFTADEQLDRKQTVERLQAIKNFLATPSAKILKDFNGNIWLVTLSDNLPVTYYSEIGMGFARVDFNWSEIGNPDSGQDLYDSNLIYANN
;
A
#
# COMPACT_ATOMS: atom_id res chain seq x y z
N MET A 1 19.71 -19.78 1.92
CA MET A 1 18.81 -18.97 1.06
C MET A 1 19.35 -19.04 -0.35
N ILE A 2 18.56 -19.48 -1.29
CA ILE A 2 18.97 -19.74 -2.66
C ILE A 2 18.08 -18.86 -3.55
N PHE A 3 18.68 -18.15 -4.52
CA PHE A 3 17.96 -17.24 -5.41
C PHE A 3 17.94 -17.79 -6.84
N LEU A 4 16.75 -17.98 -7.40
CA LEU A 4 16.55 -18.41 -8.78
C LEU A 4 16.04 -17.27 -9.65
N GLY A 5 16.72 -17.06 -10.77
CA GLY A 5 16.49 -15.92 -11.66
C GLY A 5 15.47 -16.16 -12.74
N TYR A 6 14.22 -16.42 -12.42
CA TYR A 6 13.22 -16.48 -13.44
C TYR A 6 11.84 -16.01 -12.95
N ASN A 7 10.96 -15.77 -13.89
CA ASN A 7 9.65 -15.21 -13.69
C ASN A 7 8.68 -16.23 -13.08
N PHE A 8 8.83 -16.49 -11.79
CA PHE A 8 8.00 -17.44 -11.05
C PHE A 8 6.53 -17.05 -10.96
N LEU A 9 6.25 -15.77 -11.18
CA LEU A 9 4.92 -15.20 -11.03
C LEU A 9 4.00 -15.50 -12.22
N GLN A 10 4.51 -16.07 -13.30
CA GLN A 10 3.73 -16.34 -14.51
C GLN A 10 3.41 -17.81 -14.74
N ASP A 11 4.24 -18.72 -14.23
CA ASP A 11 4.06 -20.14 -14.43
C ASP A 11 3.92 -20.87 -13.10
N ARG A 12 2.93 -21.75 -13.06
CA ARG A 12 2.60 -22.62 -11.93
C ARG A 12 3.70 -23.60 -11.57
N TYR A 13 4.68 -23.76 -12.43
CA TYR A 13 5.76 -24.72 -12.28
C TYR A 13 7.10 -24.00 -12.20
N CYS A 14 7.95 -24.44 -11.29
CA CYS A 14 9.34 -24.08 -11.32
C CYS A 14 9.89 -24.32 -12.72
N TRP A 15 10.54 -23.30 -13.27
CA TRP A 15 11.13 -23.43 -14.58
C TRP A 15 12.14 -24.58 -14.57
N GLN A 16 11.93 -25.55 -15.42
CA GLN A 16 12.91 -26.59 -15.66
C GLN A 16 13.98 -26.06 -16.61
N PRO A 17 15.25 -26.20 -16.27
CA PRO A 17 16.30 -25.80 -17.20
C PRO A 17 16.13 -26.59 -18.51
N VAL A 18 16.40 -25.92 -19.61
CA VAL A 18 16.41 -26.57 -20.92
C VAL A 18 17.28 -27.79 -20.82
N PRO A 19 16.81 -28.98 -21.24
CA PRO A 19 17.60 -30.20 -21.22
C PRO A 19 18.93 -29.94 -21.92
N THR A 20 20.02 -30.12 -21.20
CA THR A 20 21.36 -30.00 -21.72
C THR A 20 22.05 -31.34 -21.59
N ASN A 21 22.93 -31.65 -22.49
CA ASN A 21 23.74 -32.87 -22.42
C ASN A 21 24.87 -32.77 -21.38
N LEU A 22 24.70 -31.91 -20.38
CA LEU A 22 25.69 -31.75 -19.31
C LEU A 22 25.68 -32.99 -18.40
N ILE A 23 26.84 -33.56 -18.24
CA ILE A 23 27.06 -34.74 -17.39
C ILE A 23 27.28 -34.26 -15.94
N ASN A 24 27.94 -33.13 -15.76
CA ASN A 24 28.23 -32.54 -14.46
C ASN A 24 27.85 -31.05 -14.48
N ILE A 25 27.28 -30.57 -13.38
CA ILE A 25 27.04 -29.13 -13.14
C ILE A 25 27.91 -28.77 -11.94
N GLU A 26 28.85 -27.86 -12.15
CA GLU A 26 29.75 -27.35 -11.11
C GLU A 26 29.09 -26.17 -10.36
N ASP A 27 28.36 -25.33 -11.08
CA ASP A 27 27.72 -24.15 -10.52
C ASP A 27 26.27 -24.07 -10.95
N VAL A 28 25.38 -23.72 -10.00
CA VAL A 28 23.99 -23.36 -10.25
C VAL A 28 23.80 -21.91 -9.80
N ILE A 29 23.56 -21.01 -10.77
CA ILE A 29 23.30 -19.61 -10.48
C ILE A 29 21.78 -19.41 -10.34
N LEU A 30 21.36 -19.05 -9.14
CA LEU A 30 19.97 -18.82 -8.79
C LEU A 30 19.72 -17.32 -8.69
N LYS A 31 18.62 -16.84 -9.28
CA LYS A 31 18.23 -15.41 -9.30
C LYS A 31 16.73 -15.32 -9.02
N ASN A 32 16.24 -14.20 -8.52
CA ASN A 32 14.81 -13.84 -8.43
C ASN A 32 13.85 -14.78 -7.70
N GLY A 33 14.31 -15.64 -6.81
CA GLY A 33 13.44 -16.47 -5.98
C GLY A 33 14.09 -16.75 -4.65
N ILE A 34 13.31 -16.99 -3.61
CA ILE A 34 13.80 -17.34 -2.28
C ILE A 34 13.22 -18.71 -1.93
N TYR A 35 14.09 -19.66 -1.66
CA TYR A 35 13.73 -21.04 -1.35
C TYR A 35 14.31 -21.46 -0.01
N ASP A 36 13.52 -22.15 0.80
CA ASP A 36 13.99 -22.73 2.05
C ASP A 36 14.76 -24.02 1.80
N HIS A 37 14.23 -24.83 0.90
CA HIS A 37 14.82 -26.09 0.51
C HIS A 37 14.92 -26.19 -1.01
N PHE A 38 15.98 -26.81 -1.45
CA PHE A 38 16.23 -27.06 -2.85
C PHE A 38 16.63 -28.53 -3.04
N ASN A 39 15.79 -29.27 -3.72
CA ASN A 39 15.98 -30.69 -3.97
C ASN A 39 16.19 -30.95 -5.45
N ILE A 40 17.09 -31.86 -5.74
CA ILE A 40 17.35 -32.33 -7.08
C ILE A 40 17.16 -33.83 -7.09
N THR A 41 16.33 -34.34 -7.99
CA THR A 41 16.07 -35.76 -8.13
C THR A 41 16.00 -36.18 -9.59
N LYS A 42 16.24 -37.43 -9.88
CA LYS A 42 15.94 -38.06 -11.15
C LYS A 42 14.65 -38.87 -11.12
N ASP A 43 13.99 -38.89 -9.99
CA ASP A 43 12.76 -39.63 -9.80
C ASP A 43 11.55 -38.72 -10.00
N VAL A 44 10.59 -39.20 -10.79
CA VAL A 44 9.36 -38.46 -11.12
C VAL A 44 8.34 -38.55 -9.98
N ASP A 45 8.41 -39.63 -9.20
CA ASP A 45 7.52 -39.92 -8.08
C ASP A 45 8.17 -39.48 -6.77
N PHE A 46 8.19 -38.24 -6.58
CA PHE A 46 8.77 -37.56 -5.44
C PHE A 46 8.58 -38.27 -4.10
N PRO A 47 9.63 -38.60 -3.37
CA PRO A 47 9.85 -37.92 -2.11
C PRO A 47 11.21 -37.21 -2.07
N TYR A 48 11.27 -36.13 -1.34
CA TYR A 48 12.48 -35.33 -1.11
C TYR A 48 13.68 -36.23 -0.73
N ILE A 49 14.73 -36.14 -1.53
CA ILE A 49 16.01 -36.80 -1.22
C ILE A 49 17.00 -35.74 -0.77
N THR A 50 17.72 -36.03 0.28
CA THR A 50 18.75 -35.14 0.84
C THR A 50 20.10 -35.26 0.14
N THR A 51 20.25 -36.18 -0.78
CA THR A 51 21.49 -36.43 -1.53
C THR A 51 21.31 -36.00 -2.98
N TYR A 52 22.15 -35.10 -3.43
CA TYR A 52 22.18 -34.66 -4.81
C TYR A 52 22.75 -35.72 -5.74
N PRO A 53 22.17 -35.93 -6.92
CA PRO A 53 22.77 -36.82 -7.92
C PRO A 53 24.09 -36.24 -8.42
N GLY A 54 25.08 -37.10 -8.58
CA GLY A 54 26.41 -36.68 -9.06
C GLY A 54 26.48 -36.38 -10.56
N ALA A 55 25.39 -36.54 -11.29
CA ALA A 55 25.31 -36.24 -12.71
C ALA A 55 23.89 -35.81 -13.08
N TRP A 56 23.78 -34.91 -14.04
CA TRP A 56 22.53 -34.36 -14.55
C TRP A 56 22.25 -34.93 -15.94
N ASP A 57 21.02 -35.30 -16.20
CA ASP A 57 20.52 -35.73 -17.50
C ASP A 57 19.14 -35.16 -17.78
N LEU A 58 18.51 -35.60 -18.87
CA LEU A 58 17.18 -35.12 -19.27
C LEU A 58 16.06 -35.44 -18.27
N ASN A 59 16.27 -36.38 -17.37
CA ASN A 59 15.30 -36.78 -16.36
C ASN A 59 15.58 -36.13 -15.00
N THR A 60 16.59 -35.27 -14.92
CA THR A 60 16.88 -34.54 -13.68
C THR A 60 15.81 -33.51 -13.47
N GLN A 61 15.19 -33.51 -12.30
CA GLN A 61 14.19 -32.56 -11.87
C GLN A 61 14.71 -31.78 -10.67
N MET A 62 14.35 -30.54 -10.63
CA MET A 62 14.63 -29.65 -9.51
C MET A 62 13.32 -29.23 -8.89
N ASP A 63 13.21 -29.44 -7.60
CA ASP A 63 12.08 -29.03 -6.79
C ASP A 63 12.55 -28.17 -5.63
N ALA A 64 11.75 -27.21 -5.27
CA ALA A 64 12.06 -26.29 -4.20
C ALA A 64 10.82 -25.98 -3.39
N ASP A 65 10.95 -26.08 -2.08
CA ASP A 65 9.97 -25.54 -1.15
C ASP A 65 10.28 -24.09 -0.90
N PHE A 66 9.28 -23.24 -0.95
CA PHE A 66 9.44 -21.84 -0.60
C PHE A 66 8.74 -21.52 0.70
N ASN A 67 9.33 -20.59 1.40
CA ASN A 67 8.63 -19.83 2.39
C ASN A 67 7.74 -18.84 1.62
N GLY A 68 6.54 -19.26 1.28
CA GLY A 68 5.73 -18.59 0.31
C GLY A 68 5.47 -17.12 0.67
N ASN A 69 5.83 -16.28 -0.24
CA ASN A 69 5.34 -14.93 -0.33
C ASN A 69 5.20 -14.55 -1.81
N ILE A 70 4.45 -13.50 -2.09
CA ILE A 70 4.12 -13.11 -3.46
C ILE A 70 5.35 -12.79 -4.34
N ASN A 71 6.49 -12.46 -3.73
CA ASN A 71 7.74 -12.16 -4.43
C ASN A 71 8.63 -13.39 -4.63
N ALA A 72 8.41 -14.45 -3.87
CA ALA A 72 9.27 -15.64 -3.85
C ALA A 72 8.66 -16.86 -4.52
N GLY A 73 7.35 -16.95 -4.60
CA GLY A 73 6.64 -18.09 -5.18
C GLY A 73 5.42 -18.48 -4.38
N ASN A 74 4.71 -19.49 -4.85
CA ASN A 74 3.44 -19.92 -4.29
C ASN A 74 3.42 -21.43 -4.09
N ILE A 75 2.63 -21.88 -3.12
CA ILE A 75 2.31 -23.28 -2.89
C ILE A 75 0.88 -23.57 -3.34
N ASP A 76 0.63 -24.78 -3.79
CA ASP A 76 -0.72 -25.26 -4.05
C ASP A 76 -1.51 -25.41 -2.74
N TYR A 77 -2.81 -25.18 -2.80
CA TYR A 77 -3.70 -25.26 -1.64
C TYR A 77 -5.09 -25.78 -2.01
N VAL A 78 -5.80 -26.24 -0.99
CA VAL A 78 -7.24 -26.47 -1.04
C VAL A 78 -7.96 -25.47 -0.13
N VAL A 79 -9.16 -25.05 -0.52
CA VAL A 79 -9.91 -23.93 0.16
C VAL A 79 -10.03 -24.13 1.67
N THR A 80 -10.17 -25.37 2.14
CA THR A 80 -10.31 -25.70 3.57
C THR A 80 -9.03 -25.48 4.38
N GLN A 81 -7.91 -25.25 3.75
CA GLN A 81 -6.61 -25.02 4.41
C GLN A 81 -6.32 -23.52 4.60
N ILE A 82 -7.14 -22.64 4.01
CA ILE A 82 -6.93 -21.20 4.09
C ILE A 82 -7.26 -20.74 5.51
N SER A 83 -6.30 -20.16 6.19
CA SER A 83 -6.49 -19.52 7.50
C SER A 83 -6.78 -18.03 7.41
N ASN A 84 -6.17 -17.37 6.45
CA ASN A 84 -6.31 -15.94 6.22
C ASN A 84 -6.25 -15.63 4.73
N ILE A 85 -6.77 -14.49 4.35
CA ILE A 85 -6.59 -13.91 3.01
C ILE A 85 -5.92 -12.55 3.18
N LYS A 86 -4.75 -12.37 2.55
CA LYS A 86 -4.12 -11.06 2.44
C LYS A 86 -4.50 -10.40 1.12
N ILE A 87 -4.83 -9.12 1.19
CA ILE A 87 -4.97 -8.28 0.00
C ILE A 87 -3.73 -7.42 -0.07
N LYS A 88 -2.96 -7.61 -1.13
CA LYS A 88 -1.71 -6.88 -1.37
C LYS A 88 -1.86 -5.96 -2.57
N ARG A 89 -1.12 -4.86 -2.54
CA ARG A 89 -1.05 -3.88 -3.62
C ARG A 89 0.40 -3.49 -3.90
N ARG A 90 0.69 -3.19 -5.16
CA ARG A 90 1.90 -2.47 -5.57
C ARG A 90 1.58 -1.48 -6.70
N LYS A 91 2.42 -0.47 -6.88
CA LYS A 91 2.42 0.32 -8.11
C LYS A 91 2.92 -0.56 -9.25
N LYS A 92 2.25 -0.53 -10.39
CA LYS A 92 2.63 -1.32 -11.56
C LYS A 92 4.07 -1.03 -11.97
N GLY A 93 4.83 -2.09 -12.17
CA GLY A 93 6.25 -1.99 -12.52
C GLY A 93 7.20 -1.83 -11.33
N THR A 94 6.70 -1.86 -10.10
CA THR A 94 7.52 -1.93 -8.89
C THR A 94 7.52 -3.36 -8.32
N PHE A 95 8.44 -3.63 -7.39
CA PHE A 95 8.55 -4.94 -6.76
C PHE A 95 8.00 -4.97 -5.33
N ASP A 96 7.74 -3.81 -4.74
CA ASP A 96 7.35 -3.70 -3.33
C ASP A 96 5.85 -3.88 -3.17
N TRP A 97 5.45 -5.00 -2.58
CA TRP A 97 4.08 -5.28 -2.23
C TRP A 97 3.75 -4.79 -0.82
N TYR A 98 2.59 -4.15 -0.67
CA TYR A 98 2.04 -3.70 0.61
C TYR A 98 0.82 -4.52 0.97
N THR A 99 0.75 -5.01 2.20
CA THR A 99 -0.43 -5.72 2.70
C THR A 99 -1.47 -4.72 3.21
N LEU A 100 -2.50 -4.48 2.41
CA LEU A 100 -3.59 -3.57 2.75
C LEU A 100 -4.56 -4.18 3.77
N TYR A 101 -4.84 -5.47 3.64
CA TYR A 101 -5.77 -6.19 4.51
C TYR A 101 -5.27 -7.59 4.82
N ASN A 102 -5.54 -8.02 6.04
CA ASN A 102 -5.36 -9.39 6.48
C ASN A 102 -6.70 -9.87 7.07
N ILE A 103 -7.40 -10.71 6.34
CA ILE A 103 -8.76 -11.13 6.62
C ILE A 103 -8.71 -12.57 7.14
N PRO A 104 -9.07 -12.84 8.41
CA PRO A 104 -9.16 -14.20 8.92
C PRO A 104 -10.30 -14.94 8.21
N VAL A 105 -10.09 -16.24 7.94
CA VAL A 105 -11.08 -17.13 7.33
C VAL A 105 -11.37 -18.24 8.35
N GLU A 106 -12.55 -18.17 8.98
CA GLU A 106 -13.03 -19.17 9.91
C GLU A 106 -14.09 -20.08 9.28
N ASN A 107 -14.83 -19.51 8.32
CA ASN A 107 -15.89 -20.19 7.61
C ASN A 107 -15.74 -19.98 6.08
N PRO A 108 -16.28 -20.90 5.26
CA PRO A 108 -16.24 -20.75 3.79
C PRO A 108 -16.91 -19.46 3.25
N THR A 109 -17.83 -18.87 4.03
CA THR A 109 -18.49 -17.61 3.67
C THR A 109 -17.60 -16.39 3.83
N ASP A 110 -16.51 -16.48 4.59
CA ASP A 110 -15.61 -15.37 4.86
C ASP A 110 -14.74 -15.02 3.65
N ILE A 111 -14.75 -15.86 2.62
CA ILE A 111 -14.10 -15.57 1.33
C ILE A 111 -14.94 -14.62 0.45
N ASP A 112 -16.20 -14.39 0.78
CA ASP A 112 -17.03 -13.39 0.09
C ASP A 112 -16.97 -12.06 0.85
N PHE A 113 -16.15 -11.14 0.36
CA PHE A 113 -15.91 -9.85 1.01
C PHE A 113 -15.76 -8.71 0.00
N VAL A 114 -16.08 -7.51 0.45
CA VAL A 114 -15.78 -6.26 -0.26
C VAL A 114 -14.83 -5.43 0.60
N ARG A 115 -13.75 -4.94 0.01
CA ARG A 115 -12.80 -4.03 0.65
C ARG A 115 -12.45 -2.90 -0.30
N TYR A 116 -12.18 -1.73 0.27
CA TYR A 116 -11.87 -0.52 -0.50
C TYR A 116 -10.45 -0.08 -0.22
N ASP A 117 -9.68 0.15 -1.25
CA ASP A 117 -8.37 0.79 -1.10
C ASP A 117 -8.53 2.31 -1.04
N TYR A 118 -8.44 2.84 0.16
CA TYR A 118 -8.48 4.27 0.38
C TYR A 118 -7.12 4.96 0.27
N LEU A 119 -6.03 4.20 0.14
CA LEU A 119 -4.66 4.72 0.11
C LEU A 119 -4.13 4.94 -1.32
N ALA A 120 -4.88 4.57 -2.35
CA ALA A 120 -4.45 4.72 -3.73
C ALA A 120 -4.35 6.20 -4.14
N GLN A 121 -3.28 6.54 -4.87
CA GLN A 121 -3.05 7.83 -5.51
C GLN A 121 -3.89 7.93 -6.80
N ASN A 122 -4.30 9.13 -7.18
CA ASN A 122 -5.03 9.34 -8.44
C ASN A 122 -4.12 9.15 -9.66
N ASP A 123 -4.71 8.74 -10.78
CA ASP A 123 -4.04 8.56 -12.07
C ASP A 123 -2.78 7.67 -11.96
N THR A 124 -2.92 6.59 -11.22
CA THR A 124 -1.81 5.66 -10.94
C THR A 124 -2.23 4.23 -11.19
N ASP A 125 -1.41 3.50 -11.95
CA ASP A 125 -1.61 2.08 -12.21
C ASP A 125 -1.18 1.23 -11.02
N TYR A 126 -2.08 0.42 -10.51
CA TYR A 126 -1.84 -0.52 -9.43
C TYR A 126 -2.10 -1.96 -9.85
N GLU A 127 -1.37 -2.86 -9.23
CA GLU A 127 -1.62 -4.29 -9.24
C GLU A 127 -2.07 -4.73 -7.85
N TYR A 128 -3.19 -5.45 -7.80
CA TYR A 128 -3.76 -6.01 -6.59
C TYR A 128 -3.67 -7.52 -6.64
N ALA A 129 -3.26 -8.13 -5.54
CA ALA A 129 -3.22 -9.57 -5.39
C ALA A 129 -4.03 -10.01 -4.18
N ILE A 130 -4.82 -11.07 -4.37
CA ILE A 130 -5.50 -11.79 -3.30
C ILE A 130 -4.67 -13.04 -3.02
N VAL A 131 -4.12 -13.13 -1.83
CA VAL A 131 -3.15 -14.14 -1.44
C VAL A 131 -3.72 -14.96 -0.29
N PRO A 132 -4.03 -16.25 -0.50
CA PRO A 132 -4.44 -17.14 0.58
C PRO A 132 -3.24 -17.51 1.46
N ILE A 133 -3.46 -17.62 2.76
CA ILE A 133 -2.46 -18.04 3.73
C ILE A 133 -2.82 -19.42 4.24
N ILE A 134 -1.88 -20.34 4.11
CA ILE A 134 -1.99 -21.73 4.52
C ILE A 134 -0.85 -22.04 5.49
N GLY A 135 -1.18 -22.27 6.77
CA GLY A 135 -0.16 -22.62 7.76
C GLY A 135 0.99 -21.61 7.88
N ASN A 136 0.70 -20.31 7.77
CA ASN A 136 1.64 -19.18 7.75
C ASN A 136 2.46 -19.01 6.44
N VAL A 137 2.11 -19.75 5.39
CA VAL A 137 2.77 -19.65 4.08
C VAL A 137 1.79 -19.03 3.08
N GLU A 138 2.28 -18.18 2.20
CA GLU A 138 1.49 -17.59 1.12
C GLU A 138 1.27 -18.60 0.00
N GLY A 139 0.01 -18.90 -0.31
CA GLY A 139 -0.37 -19.79 -1.39
C GLY A 139 -0.43 -19.12 -2.76
N GLU A 140 -0.90 -19.85 -3.75
CA GLU A 140 -1.11 -19.33 -5.09
C GLU A 140 -2.08 -18.16 -5.06
N TYR A 141 -1.72 -17.04 -5.66
CA TYR A 141 -2.48 -15.81 -5.62
C TYR A 141 -3.19 -15.50 -6.94
N SER A 142 -4.25 -14.73 -6.85
CA SER A 142 -4.93 -14.14 -8.00
C SER A 142 -4.59 -12.65 -8.07
N MET A 143 -4.21 -12.19 -9.26
CA MET A 143 -3.78 -10.80 -9.47
C MET A 143 -4.58 -10.12 -10.58
N ASN A 144 -4.86 -8.85 -10.38
CA ASN A 144 -5.45 -7.99 -11.40
C ASN A 144 -4.86 -6.58 -11.31
N SER A 145 -4.93 -5.82 -12.40
CA SER A 145 -4.44 -4.45 -12.47
C SER A 145 -5.57 -3.48 -12.78
N ILE A 146 -5.47 -2.29 -12.20
CA ILE A 146 -6.43 -1.20 -12.42
C ILE A 146 -5.72 0.14 -12.28
N THR A 147 -6.14 1.12 -13.07
CA THR A 147 -5.79 2.53 -12.88
C THR A 147 -6.72 3.14 -11.84
N SER A 148 -6.16 3.76 -10.81
CA SER A 148 -6.94 4.47 -9.80
C SER A 148 -7.35 5.84 -10.33
N GLU A 149 -8.64 6.08 -10.45
CA GLU A 149 -9.19 7.35 -10.90
C GLU A 149 -10.25 7.85 -9.92
N PHE A 150 -10.11 9.09 -9.47
CA PHE A 150 -11.12 9.73 -8.64
C PHE A 150 -11.09 11.25 -8.78
N TYR A 151 -12.17 11.89 -8.37
CA TYR A 151 -12.31 13.34 -8.39
C TYR A 151 -12.60 13.91 -6.99
N GLY A 152 -11.92 15.00 -6.64
CA GLY A 152 -12.06 15.71 -5.38
C GLY A 152 -10.84 15.56 -4.46
N VAL A 153 -10.99 16.06 -3.25
CA VAL A 153 -9.98 15.97 -2.19
C VAL A 153 -10.46 14.97 -1.14
N PHE A 154 -9.57 14.09 -0.73
CA PHE A 154 -9.90 13.04 0.24
C PHE A 154 -8.92 13.08 1.41
N ILE A 155 -9.45 12.80 2.60
CA ILE A 155 -8.65 12.45 3.77
C ILE A 155 -9.09 11.09 4.29
N THR A 156 -8.14 10.22 4.58
CA THR A 156 -8.40 8.81 4.92
C THR A 156 -7.39 8.28 5.94
N ASP A 157 -7.81 7.32 6.73
CA ASP A 157 -6.94 6.53 7.63
C ASP A 157 -6.76 5.07 7.15
N GLY A 158 -7.14 4.75 5.91
CA GLY A 158 -7.10 3.42 5.35
C GLY A 158 -8.36 2.59 5.61
N GLN A 159 -9.16 2.93 6.61
CA GLN A 159 -10.44 2.27 6.93
C GLN A 159 -11.64 3.16 6.62
N SER A 160 -11.49 4.44 6.86
CA SER A 160 -12.50 5.47 6.61
C SER A 160 -11.98 6.50 5.64
N SER A 161 -12.84 7.01 4.77
CA SER A 161 -12.49 8.03 3.79
C SER A 161 -13.54 9.11 3.71
N TYR A 162 -13.11 10.35 3.80
CA TYR A 162 -13.96 11.52 3.68
C TYR A 162 -13.57 12.35 2.48
N LYS A 163 -14.55 12.57 1.60
CA LYS A 163 -14.40 13.35 0.38
C LYS A 163 -14.98 14.74 0.58
N PHE A 164 -14.21 15.75 0.24
CA PHE A 164 -14.67 17.12 0.07
C PHE A 164 -14.98 17.35 -1.41
N LYS A 165 -16.25 17.51 -1.74
CA LYS A 165 -16.73 17.74 -3.11
C LYS A 165 -16.86 19.22 -3.41
N GLU A 166 -17.52 19.94 -2.49
CA GLU A 166 -17.92 21.31 -2.69
C GLU A 166 -16.98 22.27 -1.97
N GLY A 167 -16.51 23.29 -2.70
CA GLY A 167 -15.64 24.32 -2.13
C GLY A 167 -14.33 23.79 -1.55
N ALA A 168 -13.86 22.64 -2.00
CA ALA A 168 -12.58 22.12 -1.59
C ALA A 168 -11.47 23.07 -2.03
N SER A 169 -10.61 23.48 -1.12
CA SER A 169 -9.52 24.40 -1.41
C SER A 169 -8.34 24.16 -0.50
N TYR A 170 -7.17 24.44 -1.03
CA TYR A 170 -5.93 24.53 -0.29
C TYR A 170 -5.57 25.98 -0.02
N SER A 171 -4.98 26.23 1.13
CA SER A 171 -4.41 27.52 1.48
C SER A 171 -3.14 27.33 2.30
N ASN A 172 -2.24 28.30 2.23
CA ASN A 172 -0.98 28.30 2.97
C ASN A 172 -0.12 27.05 2.74
N ASN A 173 -0.24 26.41 1.57
CA ASN A 173 0.58 25.28 1.24
C ASN A 173 2.01 25.73 0.95
N GLU A 174 2.95 25.18 1.67
CA GLU A 174 4.37 25.48 1.53
C GLU A 174 5.23 24.24 1.73
N ARG A 175 6.35 24.20 1.03
CA ARG A 175 7.42 23.26 1.32
C ARG A 175 8.39 23.90 2.29
N VAL A 176 8.51 23.32 3.47
CA VAL A 176 9.35 23.84 4.53
C VAL A 176 10.81 23.39 4.32
N HIS A 177 11.68 24.39 4.27
CA HIS A 177 13.13 24.21 4.36
C HIS A 177 13.65 25.06 5.51
N LEU A 178 14.24 24.44 6.51
CA LEU A 178 14.80 25.21 7.60
C LEU A 178 16.10 25.89 7.18
N THR A 179 16.08 27.22 7.19
CA THR A 179 17.24 28.07 6.93
C THR A 179 17.43 29.06 8.08
N ALA A 180 18.67 29.31 8.42
CA ALA A 180 19.05 30.39 9.34
C ALA A 180 19.91 31.40 8.58
N THR A 181 19.56 32.67 8.70
CA THR A 181 20.32 33.78 8.10
C THR A 181 21.03 34.55 9.21
N TYR A 182 22.34 34.70 9.08
CA TYR A 182 23.16 35.47 9.96
C TYR A 182 23.67 36.71 9.22
N GLU A 183 23.51 37.86 9.84
CA GLU A 183 23.97 39.15 9.29
C GLU A 183 25.18 39.64 10.11
N PRO A 184 26.42 39.22 9.75
CA PRO A 184 27.62 39.66 10.49
C PRO A 184 27.84 41.16 10.33
N TYR A 185 28.19 41.83 11.41
CA TYR A 185 28.54 43.24 11.38
C TYR A 185 29.72 43.50 10.45
N GLY A 186 29.56 44.46 9.54
CA GLY A 186 30.59 44.80 8.56
C GLY A 186 30.68 43.91 7.33
N SER A 187 29.83 42.88 7.21
CA SER A 187 29.71 42.09 5.99
C SER A 187 28.68 42.73 5.02
N LYS A 188 29.00 42.69 3.75
CA LYS A 188 28.05 43.12 2.68
C LYS A 188 26.94 42.10 2.43
N TYR A 189 27.20 40.83 2.73
CA TYR A 189 26.29 39.73 2.43
C TYR A 189 26.00 38.92 3.68
N PRO A 190 24.75 38.44 3.84
CA PRO A 190 24.41 37.52 4.91
C PRO A 190 25.02 36.14 4.69
N ILE A 191 25.20 35.40 5.77
CA ILE A 191 25.53 33.98 5.77
C ILE A 191 24.23 33.22 5.92
N VAL A 192 23.86 32.38 4.93
CA VAL A 192 22.70 31.52 4.97
C VAL A 192 23.13 30.08 5.24
N VAL A 193 22.63 29.54 6.32
CA VAL A 193 22.82 28.12 6.68
C VAL A 193 21.49 27.40 6.48
N SER A 194 21.49 26.35 5.70
CA SER A 194 20.31 25.52 5.42
C SER A 194 20.46 24.14 6.01
N ASN A 195 19.43 23.63 6.66
CA ASN A 195 19.33 22.21 6.98
C ASN A 195 18.77 21.46 5.76
N GLY A 196 19.66 21.06 4.85
CA GLY A 196 19.30 20.45 3.57
C GLY A 196 18.59 19.09 3.64
N GLN A 197 18.49 18.48 4.82
CA GLN A 197 17.81 17.19 5.00
C GLN A 197 16.35 17.35 5.42
N LEU A 198 15.98 18.45 6.06
CA LEU A 198 14.61 18.68 6.50
C LEU A 198 13.82 19.38 5.39
N SER A 199 12.95 18.62 4.73
CA SER A 199 12.04 19.12 3.69
C SER A 199 10.73 18.37 3.80
N TYR A 200 9.63 19.04 4.04
CA TYR A 200 8.29 18.48 4.13
C TYR A 200 7.24 19.50 3.72
N ASP A 201 6.10 19.00 3.27
CA ASP A 201 4.98 19.87 2.91
C ASP A 201 4.04 20.08 4.09
N LYS A 202 3.47 21.26 4.20
CA LYS A 202 2.41 21.58 5.15
C LYS A 202 1.44 22.58 4.53
N GLY A 203 0.28 22.71 5.13
CA GLY A 203 -0.72 23.68 4.66
C GLY A 203 -2.04 23.54 5.38
N THR A 204 -3.03 24.19 4.82
CA THR A 204 -4.43 24.12 5.24
C THR A 204 -5.26 23.59 4.10
N VAL A 205 -6.15 22.66 4.37
CA VAL A 205 -7.12 22.15 3.41
C VAL A 205 -8.50 22.14 4.06
N GLY A 206 -9.53 22.36 3.27
CA GLY A 206 -10.89 22.26 3.76
C GLY A 206 -11.90 22.24 2.64
N GLY A 207 -13.15 22.09 3.04
CA GLY A 207 -14.27 22.07 2.12
C GLY A 207 -15.61 22.10 2.83
N ASN A 208 -16.65 22.29 2.05
CA ASN A 208 -18.01 22.30 2.54
C ASN A 208 -18.50 20.87 2.79
N VAL A 209 -19.14 20.67 3.92
CA VAL A 209 -19.78 19.40 4.27
C VAL A 209 -21.25 19.49 3.93
N ILE A 210 -21.62 18.87 2.81
CA ILE A 210 -22.98 18.89 2.28
C ILE A 210 -23.31 17.49 1.76
N VAL A 211 -24.52 17.02 2.04
CA VAL A 211 -25.05 15.76 1.49
C VAL A 211 -26.34 16.08 0.75
N PHE A 212 -26.44 15.59 -0.47
CA PHE A 212 -27.63 15.69 -1.31
C PHE A 212 -28.32 14.31 -1.41
N THR A 213 -29.64 14.34 -1.47
CA THR A 213 -30.44 13.16 -1.84
C THR A 213 -30.24 12.81 -3.32
N ALA A 214 -30.78 11.66 -3.76
CA ALA A 214 -30.75 11.26 -5.16
C ALA A 214 -31.46 12.28 -6.09
N ASP A 215 -32.43 13.03 -5.56
CA ASP A 215 -33.17 14.08 -6.26
C ASP A 215 -32.49 15.47 -6.15
N GLU A 216 -31.20 15.49 -5.85
CA GLU A 216 -30.40 16.72 -5.70
C GLU A 216 -30.92 17.70 -4.64
N GLN A 217 -31.76 17.26 -3.71
CA GLN A 217 -32.21 18.05 -2.58
C GLN A 217 -31.24 17.92 -1.40
N LEU A 218 -31.09 18.99 -0.64
CA LEU A 218 -30.27 18.98 0.57
C LEU A 218 -30.81 17.99 1.61
N ASP A 219 -30.02 17.00 1.98
CA ASP A 219 -30.27 16.14 3.14
C ASP A 219 -29.65 16.76 4.40
N ARG A 220 -30.45 17.49 5.15
CA ARG A 220 -29.97 18.15 6.38
C ARG A 220 -29.55 17.16 7.45
N LYS A 221 -30.25 16.05 7.59
CA LYS A 221 -29.95 15.05 8.62
C LYS A 221 -28.60 14.38 8.34
N GLN A 222 -28.45 13.85 7.14
CA GLN A 222 -27.18 13.25 6.73
C GLN A 222 -26.02 14.25 6.70
N THR A 223 -26.27 15.51 6.36
CA THR A 223 -25.25 16.58 6.42
C THR A 223 -24.72 16.77 7.84
N VAL A 224 -25.62 16.84 8.85
CA VAL A 224 -25.21 16.96 10.26
C VAL A 224 -24.47 15.72 10.75
N GLU A 225 -24.97 14.54 10.43
CA GLU A 225 -24.31 13.27 10.79
C GLU A 225 -22.91 13.18 10.18
N ARG A 226 -22.78 13.53 8.90
CA ARG A 226 -21.50 13.57 8.20
C ARG A 226 -20.52 14.57 8.79
N LEU A 227 -21.01 15.77 9.14
CA LEU A 227 -20.19 16.79 9.80
C LEU A 227 -19.64 16.26 11.13
N GLN A 228 -20.47 15.61 11.94
CA GLN A 228 -20.03 15.04 13.20
C GLN A 228 -19.05 13.89 13.00
N ALA A 229 -19.26 13.05 12.01
CA ALA A 229 -18.35 11.97 11.66
C ALA A 229 -16.97 12.52 11.24
N ILE A 230 -16.94 13.54 10.36
CA ILE A 230 -15.70 14.21 9.94
C ILE A 230 -14.97 14.82 11.14
N LYS A 231 -15.69 15.53 12.02
CA LYS A 231 -15.10 16.13 13.22
C LYS A 231 -14.46 15.09 14.13
N ASN A 232 -15.14 13.98 14.38
CA ASN A 232 -14.61 12.89 15.19
C ASN A 232 -13.39 12.24 14.54
N PHE A 233 -13.44 12.01 13.23
CA PHE A 233 -12.33 11.45 12.45
C PHE A 233 -11.10 12.36 12.50
N LEU A 234 -11.27 13.66 12.27
CA LEU A 234 -10.16 14.61 12.29
C LEU A 234 -9.61 14.85 13.70
N ALA A 235 -10.43 14.68 14.73
CA ALA A 235 -9.98 14.77 16.13
C ALA A 235 -9.14 13.58 16.60
N THR A 236 -9.15 12.47 15.86
CA THR A 236 -8.35 11.28 16.21
C THR A 236 -6.87 11.54 15.89
N PRO A 237 -5.96 11.45 16.86
CA PRO A 237 -4.54 11.75 16.66
C PRO A 237 -3.80 10.58 16.00
N SER A 238 -4.24 10.18 14.81
CA SER A 238 -3.60 9.16 13.99
C SER A 238 -3.08 9.77 12.71
N ALA A 239 -2.05 9.17 12.13
CA ALA A 239 -1.60 9.50 10.79
C ALA A 239 -2.74 9.28 9.78
N LYS A 240 -2.76 10.10 8.75
CA LYS A 240 -3.76 10.05 7.69
C LYS A 240 -3.12 10.22 6.31
N ILE A 241 -3.81 9.80 5.28
CA ILE A 241 -3.47 10.13 3.91
C ILE A 241 -4.37 11.26 3.44
N LEU A 242 -3.76 12.35 3.00
CA LEU A 242 -4.40 13.43 2.27
C LEU A 242 -4.08 13.24 0.79
N LYS A 243 -5.09 13.24 -0.07
CA LYS A 243 -4.91 13.05 -1.50
C LYS A 243 -5.93 13.82 -2.32
N ASP A 244 -5.57 14.15 -3.56
CA ASP A 244 -6.43 14.88 -4.47
C ASP A 244 -6.43 14.35 -5.90
N PHE A 245 -7.32 14.87 -6.71
CA PHE A 245 -7.49 14.50 -8.12
C PHE A 245 -6.35 14.95 -9.04
N ASN A 246 -5.43 15.82 -8.57
CA ASN A 246 -4.25 16.22 -9.33
C ASN A 246 -3.08 15.23 -9.19
N GLY A 247 -3.30 14.09 -8.53
CA GLY A 247 -2.27 13.10 -8.27
C GLY A 247 -1.39 13.43 -7.07
N ASN A 248 -1.72 14.43 -6.26
CA ASN A 248 -1.01 14.66 -5.01
C ASN A 248 -1.44 13.65 -3.95
N ILE A 249 -0.47 13.18 -3.18
CA ILE A 249 -0.68 12.31 -2.03
C ILE A 249 0.36 12.62 -0.96
N TRP A 250 -0.08 12.72 0.30
CA TRP A 250 0.78 13.00 1.44
C TRP A 250 0.40 12.13 2.63
N LEU A 251 1.39 11.61 3.32
CA LEU A 251 1.23 11.01 4.65
C LEU A 251 1.31 12.13 5.68
N VAL A 252 0.21 12.40 6.38
CA VAL A 252 0.07 13.61 7.18
C VAL A 252 -0.35 13.35 8.61
N THR A 253 0.02 14.26 9.48
CA THR A 253 -0.62 14.48 10.77
C THR A 253 -1.39 15.80 10.75
N LEU A 254 -2.44 15.87 11.56
CA LEU A 254 -3.20 17.09 11.71
C LEU A 254 -2.64 17.89 12.88
N SER A 255 -2.48 19.17 12.69
CA SER A 255 -2.01 20.11 13.69
C SER A 255 -3.12 21.09 14.03
N ASP A 256 -3.09 21.58 15.27
CA ASP A 256 -3.96 22.60 15.80
C ASP A 256 -5.45 22.24 15.98
N ASN A 257 -6.22 23.21 16.39
CA ASN A 257 -7.65 23.08 16.54
C ASN A 257 -8.36 22.96 15.19
N LEU A 258 -9.46 22.24 15.17
CA LEU A 258 -10.29 22.08 13.99
C LEU A 258 -11.30 23.23 13.87
N PRO A 259 -11.08 24.23 13.01
CA PRO A 259 -12.07 25.29 12.79
C PRO A 259 -13.25 24.77 11.97
N VAL A 260 -14.46 25.10 12.44
CA VAL A 260 -15.71 24.81 11.73
C VAL A 260 -16.46 26.12 11.56
N THR A 261 -16.65 26.52 10.31
CA THR A 261 -17.40 27.73 9.97
C THR A 261 -18.81 27.36 9.53
N TYR A 262 -19.80 27.89 10.23
CA TYR A 262 -21.21 27.76 9.86
C TYR A 262 -21.67 28.92 9.02
N TYR A 263 -22.28 28.66 7.88
CA TYR A 263 -22.86 29.68 7.03
C TYR A 263 -24.24 30.06 7.55
N SER A 264 -24.32 31.17 8.26
CA SER A 264 -25.56 31.65 8.88
C SER A 264 -26.56 32.21 7.89
N GLU A 265 -26.10 32.76 6.77
CA GLU A 265 -26.93 33.49 5.79
C GLU A 265 -27.93 32.62 5.04
N ILE A 266 -27.66 31.36 4.91
CA ILE A 266 -28.50 30.45 4.12
C ILE A 266 -29.54 29.71 4.98
N GLY A 267 -29.48 29.80 6.32
CA GLY A 267 -30.41 29.12 7.25
C GLY A 267 -30.47 27.60 7.09
N MET A 268 -29.54 27.01 6.32
CA MET A 268 -29.58 25.62 5.90
C MET A 268 -28.63 24.69 6.66
N GLY A 269 -27.82 25.22 7.58
CA GLY A 269 -26.93 24.39 8.40
C GLY A 269 -25.71 23.89 7.64
N PHE A 270 -25.26 24.55 6.59
CA PHE A 270 -24.02 24.25 5.93
C PHE A 270 -22.83 24.60 6.82
N ALA A 271 -21.85 23.73 6.81
CA ALA A 271 -20.59 23.98 7.49
C ALA A 271 -19.42 23.76 6.54
N ARG A 272 -18.41 24.59 6.72
CA ARG A 272 -17.09 24.39 6.16
C ARG A 272 -16.17 23.89 7.26
N VAL A 273 -15.41 22.87 6.96
CA VAL A 273 -14.37 22.34 7.84
C VAL A 273 -13.02 22.60 7.18
N ASP A 274 -12.15 23.30 7.90
CA ASP A 274 -10.77 23.52 7.49
C ASP A 274 -9.84 22.88 8.53
N PHE A 275 -8.71 22.32 8.10
CA PHE A 275 -7.73 21.75 9.01
C PHE A 275 -6.31 21.97 8.50
N ASN A 276 -5.40 22.17 9.45
CA ASN A 276 -3.99 22.29 9.17
C ASN A 276 -3.36 20.91 9.18
N TRP A 277 -2.46 20.69 8.24
CA TRP A 277 -1.77 19.43 8.08
C TRP A 277 -0.27 19.64 7.88
N SER A 278 0.51 18.62 8.28
CA SER A 278 1.93 18.54 8.02
C SER A 278 2.29 17.13 7.58
N GLU A 279 3.10 17.05 6.56
CA GLU A 279 3.68 15.79 6.09
C GLU A 279 4.61 15.20 7.16
N ILE A 280 4.51 13.89 7.38
CA ILE A 280 5.26 13.15 8.40
C ILE A 280 6.03 11.96 7.85
N GLY A 281 5.87 11.64 6.57
CA GLY A 281 6.55 10.51 5.94
C GLY A 281 6.21 10.39 4.46
N ASN A 282 6.82 9.42 3.83
CA ASN A 282 6.61 9.15 2.41
C ASN A 282 5.41 8.20 2.21
N PRO A 283 4.33 8.61 1.53
CA PRO A 283 3.17 7.76 1.27
C PRO A 283 3.45 6.57 0.33
N ASP A 284 4.62 6.58 -0.33
CA ASP A 284 5.10 5.47 -1.17
C ASP A 284 6.06 4.52 -0.42
N SER A 285 6.37 4.81 0.83
CA SER A 285 7.19 3.95 1.68
C SER A 285 6.31 2.98 2.47
N GLY A 286 6.45 1.68 2.22
CA GLY A 286 5.75 0.65 2.99
C GLY A 286 6.08 0.70 4.48
N GLN A 287 7.32 1.07 4.84
CA GLN A 287 7.72 1.21 6.23
C GLN A 287 6.99 2.38 6.91
N ASP A 288 6.94 3.56 6.27
CA ASP A 288 6.28 4.74 6.83
C ASP A 288 4.77 4.50 6.99
N LEU A 289 4.14 3.82 6.02
CA LEU A 289 2.73 3.44 6.09
C LEU A 289 2.47 2.43 7.21
N TYR A 290 3.36 1.45 7.40
CA TYR A 290 3.26 0.45 8.46
C TYR A 290 3.44 1.08 9.85
N ASP A 291 4.47 1.91 10.03
CA ASP A 291 4.73 2.63 11.27
C ASP A 291 3.59 3.60 11.64
N SER A 292 2.87 4.05 10.63
CA SER A 292 1.67 4.88 10.76
C SER A 292 0.37 4.08 10.98
N ASN A 293 0.43 2.76 11.06
CA ASN A 293 -0.72 1.84 11.19
C ASN A 293 -1.75 1.94 10.06
N LEU A 294 -1.32 2.30 8.85
CA LEU A 294 -2.19 2.40 7.68
C LEU A 294 -2.24 1.11 6.86
N ILE A 295 -1.24 0.25 7.01
CA ILE A 295 -1.15 -1.06 6.35
C ILE A 295 -0.72 -2.13 7.37
N TYR A 296 -0.85 -3.39 6.99
CA TYR A 296 -0.45 -4.53 7.79
C TYR A 296 1.00 -4.94 7.50
N ALA A 297 1.61 -5.68 8.42
CA ALA A 297 2.92 -6.29 8.19
C ALA A 297 2.88 -7.24 6.99
N ASN A 298 3.98 -7.28 6.24
CA ASN A 298 4.12 -8.18 5.08
C ASN A 298 4.52 -9.61 5.46
N ASN A 299 4.60 -9.93 6.75
CA ASN A 299 5.01 -11.26 7.24
C ASN A 299 3.96 -12.32 7.01
#